data_ec1d1daf929630e1293e36aedfc4537b
#
_entry.id   ec1d1daf929630e1293e36aedfc4537b
#
_cell.length_a   1.000
_cell.length_b   1.000
_cell.length_c   1.000
_cell.angle_alpha   90.00
_cell.angle_beta   90.00
_cell.angle_gamma   90.00
#
_symmetry.space_group_name_H-M   'P 1'
#
loop_
_entity.id
_entity.type
_entity.pdbx_description
1 polymer ?
#
loop_
_entity_poly.entity_id
_entity_poly.type
_entity_poly.pdbx_seq_one_letter_code
_entity_poly.pdbx_strand_id
1 'polypeptide(L)'
;LHLSIRRQRQMCIRDRYYAASKHALHGFYEALGLELKDTQIHTTVVCPGRIKTDISKNALKGDGAAHAQMDNGQLNGVDVDICAAKIKQGIRRNKSEIYIGGGEILLIYLKRYFPSLFRFIAKRVNPE
;
A
#
# COMPACT_ATOMS: atom_id res chain seq x y z
N LEU A 1 -19.12 -19.69 16.52
CA LEU A 1 -19.21 -19.35 15.07
C LEU A 1 -19.59 -17.89 14.82
N HIS A 2 -20.51 -17.31 15.61
CA HIS A 2 -20.95 -15.91 15.41
C HIS A 2 -19.89 -14.85 15.72
N LEU A 3 -18.97 -15.09 16.64
CA LEU A 3 -17.93 -14.14 17.06
C LEU A 3 -16.81 -14.01 16.01
N SER A 4 -16.46 -15.09 15.31
CA SER A 4 -15.44 -15.05 14.25
C SER A 4 -15.92 -14.29 13.02
N ILE A 5 -17.19 -14.47 12.63
CA ILE A 5 -17.81 -13.74 11.51
C ILE A 5 -17.93 -12.24 11.81
N ARG A 6 -18.17 -11.86 13.06
CA ARG A 6 -18.20 -10.45 13.49
C ARG A 6 -16.82 -9.79 13.41
N ARG A 7 -15.76 -10.52 13.79
CA ARG A 7 -14.36 -10.03 13.67
C ARG A 7 -13.94 -9.87 12.21
N GLN A 8 -14.24 -10.83 11.34
CA GLN A 8 -13.96 -10.73 9.90
C GLN A 8 -14.70 -9.54 9.26
N ARG A 9 -15.97 -9.30 9.61
CA ARG A 9 -16.72 -8.13 9.13
C ARG A 9 -16.10 -6.81 9.59
N GLN A 10 -15.57 -6.73 10.82
CA GLN A 10 -14.91 -5.52 11.32
C GLN A 10 -13.56 -5.28 10.63
N MET A 11 -12.77 -6.32 10.34
CA MET A 11 -11.55 -6.19 9.55
C MET A 11 -11.86 -5.71 8.13
N CYS A 12 -12.80 -6.34 7.42
CA CYS A 12 -13.19 -5.93 6.06
C CYS A 12 -13.74 -4.50 5.99
N ILE A 13 -14.41 -3.99 7.03
CA ILE A 13 -14.90 -2.61 7.08
C ILE A 13 -13.73 -1.64 7.26
N ARG A 14 -12.80 -1.93 8.16
CA ARG A 14 -11.60 -1.10 8.38
C ARG A 14 -10.74 -1.04 7.11
N ASP A 15 -10.54 -2.16 6.43
CA ASP A 15 -9.75 -2.22 5.20
C ASP A 15 -10.37 -1.41 4.08
N ARG A 16 -11.70 -1.38 3.96
CA ARG A 16 -12.39 -0.55 2.96
C ARG A 16 -12.23 0.94 3.23
N TYR A 17 -12.37 1.40 4.46
CA TYR A 17 -12.15 2.81 4.80
C TYR A 17 -10.69 3.21 4.62
N TYR A 18 -9.77 2.34 5.04
CA TYR A 18 -8.34 2.55 4.81
C TYR A 18 -8.04 2.62 3.31
N ALA A 19 -8.50 1.67 2.51
CA ALA A 19 -8.31 1.67 1.07
C ALA A 19 -8.92 2.92 0.42
N ALA A 20 -10.12 3.33 0.82
CA ALA A 20 -10.76 4.55 0.31
C ALA A 20 -9.94 5.79 0.65
N SER A 21 -9.46 5.93 1.90
CA SER A 21 -8.64 7.07 2.32
C SER A 21 -7.32 7.14 1.54
N LYS A 22 -6.67 5.98 1.30
CA LYS A 22 -5.43 5.93 0.51
C LYS A 22 -5.66 6.24 -0.97
N HIS A 23 -6.78 5.83 -1.56
CA HIS A 23 -7.14 6.22 -2.92
C HIS A 23 -7.46 7.72 -3.04
N ALA A 24 -8.10 8.30 -2.02
CA ALA A 24 -8.37 9.73 -1.99
C ALA A 24 -7.08 10.56 -2.06
N LEU A 25 -5.99 10.11 -1.41
CA LEU A 25 -4.69 10.79 -1.48
C LEU A 25 -4.13 10.85 -2.91
N HIS A 26 -4.33 9.80 -3.73
CA HIS A 26 -3.90 9.84 -5.14
C HIS A 26 -4.62 10.97 -5.89
N GLY A 27 -5.94 10.97 -5.89
CA GLY A 27 -6.70 12.01 -6.58
C GLY A 27 -6.41 13.42 -6.07
N PHE A 28 -6.26 13.59 -4.76
CA PHE A 28 -5.92 14.87 -4.15
C PHE A 28 -4.55 15.39 -4.62
N TYR A 29 -3.51 14.57 -4.55
CA TYR A 29 -2.16 15.00 -4.93
C TYR A 29 -1.95 15.09 -6.44
N GLU A 30 -2.69 14.33 -7.24
CA GLU A 30 -2.74 14.51 -8.70
C GLU A 30 -3.32 15.88 -9.06
N ALA A 31 -4.47 16.25 -8.48
CA ALA A 31 -5.09 17.56 -8.70
C ALA A 31 -4.17 18.70 -8.22
N LEU A 32 -3.63 18.58 -7.00
CA LEU A 32 -2.70 19.56 -6.46
C LEU A 32 -1.44 19.74 -7.35
N GLY A 33 -0.92 18.63 -7.90
CA GLY A 33 0.23 18.69 -8.82
C GLY A 33 -0.09 19.45 -10.11
N LEU A 34 -1.32 19.37 -10.60
CA LEU A 34 -1.78 20.16 -11.75
C LEU A 34 -1.96 21.63 -11.40
N GLU A 35 -2.47 21.95 -10.22
CA GLU A 35 -2.60 23.34 -9.75
C GLU A 35 -1.23 24.01 -9.58
N LEU A 36 -0.22 23.27 -9.16
CA LEU A 36 1.13 23.75 -8.90
C LEU A 36 2.06 23.72 -10.12
N LYS A 37 1.56 23.34 -11.31
CA LYS A 37 2.38 23.12 -12.52
C LYS A 37 3.27 24.32 -12.92
N ASP A 38 2.83 25.54 -12.65
CA ASP A 38 3.54 26.78 -12.99
C ASP A 38 4.42 27.29 -11.82
N THR A 39 4.63 26.46 -10.79
CA THR A 39 5.48 26.74 -9.64
C THR A 39 6.69 25.81 -9.60
N GLN A 40 7.59 26.04 -8.65
CA GLN A 40 8.74 25.15 -8.40
C GLN A 40 8.39 24.04 -7.38
N ILE A 41 7.12 23.88 -7.01
CA ILE A 41 6.66 22.88 -6.06
C ILE A 41 6.22 21.64 -6.82
N HIS A 42 6.75 20.48 -6.45
CA HIS A 42 6.39 19.21 -7.04
C HIS A 42 5.77 18.29 -5.99
N THR A 43 4.68 17.63 -6.35
CA THR A 43 4.05 16.60 -5.54
C THR A 43 4.52 15.22 -5.99
N THR A 44 4.85 14.36 -5.05
CA THR A 44 5.24 12.97 -5.33
C THR A 44 4.45 12.03 -4.44
N VAL A 45 3.64 11.17 -5.03
CA VAL A 45 2.94 10.11 -4.30
C VAL A 45 3.83 8.87 -4.24
N VAL A 46 4.15 8.43 -3.04
CA VAL A 46 4.95 7.22 -2.84
C VAL A 46 4.04 6.07 -2.43
N CYS A 47 4.08 4.98 -3.19
CA CYS A 47 3.27 3.79 -3.00
C CYS A 47 4.19 2.60 -2.64
N PRO A 48 4.61 2.48 -1.38
CA PRO A 48 5.40 1.35 -0.96
C PRO A 48 4.51 0.11 -0.83
N GLY A 49 4.98 -1.01 -1.35
CA GLY A 49 4.42 -2.32 -1.07
C GLY A 49 4.90 -2.83 0.28
N ARG A 50 5.28 -4.09 0.35
CA ARG A 50 5.79 -4.69 1.58
C ARG A 50 7.23 -4.25 1.82
N ILE A 51 7.46 -3.55 2.92
CA ILE A 51 8.79 -3.09 3.36
C ILE A 51 9.17 -3.85 4.63
N LYS A 52 10.41 -4.32 4.70
CA LYS A 52 10.94 -5.05 5.84
C LYS A 52 11.16 -4.08 7.01
N THR A 53 10.17 -4.01 7.91
CA THR A 53 10.18 -3.15 9.10
C THR A 53 9.66 -3.90 10.31
N ASP A 54 9.91 -3.40 11.51
CA ASP A 54 9.39 -3.99 12.75
C ASP A 54 7.94 -3.57 13.09
N ILE A 55 7.22 -2.99 12.13
CA ILE A 55 5.85 -2.48 12.34
C ILE A 55 4.89 -3.58 12.82
N SER A 56 5.01 -4.82 12.30
CA SER A 56 4.18 -5.95 12.74
C SER A 56 4.48 -6.36 14.18
N LYS A 57 5.75 -6.31 14.59
CA LYS A 57 6.14 -6.64 15.98
C LYS A 57 5.59 -5.61 16.96
N ASN A 58 5.55 -4.33 16.54
CA ASN A 58 5.09 -3.20 17.35
C ASN A 58 3.58 -2.96 17.25
N ALA A 59 2.87 -3.72 16.39
CA ALA A 59 1.43 -3.63 16.25
C ALA A 59 0.74 -4.06 17.54
N LEU A 60 -0.33 -3.36 17.92
CA LEU A 60 -1.18 -3.72 19.04
C LEU A 60 -2.33 -4.62 18.58
N LYS A 61 -2.59 -5.69 19.33
CA LYS A 61 -3.80 -6.49 19.17
C LYS A 61 -5.02 -5.72 19.69
N GLY A 62 -6.21 -6.20 19.35
CA GLY A 62 -7.46 -5.59 19.78
C GLY A 62 -7.68 -5.55 21.30
N ASP A 63 -6.91 -6.31 22.07
CA ASP A 63 -6.86 -6.34 23.54
C ASP A 63 -5.76 -5.43 24.12
N GLY A 64 -5.02 -4.70 23.28
CA GLY A 64 -3.92 -3.84 23.67
C GLY A 64 -2.57 -4.56 23.87
N ALA A 65 -2.50 -5.87 23.73
CA ALA A 65 -1.25 -6.61 23.81
C ALA A 65 -0.42 -6.42 22.52
N ALA A 66 0.91 -6.43 22.63
CA ALA A 66 1.79 -6.40 21.47
C ALA A 66 1.59 -7.66 20.61
N HIS A 67 1.56 -7.48 19.28
CA HIS A 67 1.43 -8.62 18.36
C HIS A 67 2.64 -9.54 18.42
N ALA A 68 3.83 -8.97 18.65
CA ALA A 68 5.12 -9.65 18.86
C ALA A 68 5.51 -10.69 17.78
N GLN A 69 4.80 -10.75 16.65
CA GLN A 69 5.10 -11.65 15.54
C GLN A 69 5.37 -10.85 14.27
N MET A 70 6.39 -11.26 13.53
CA MET A 70 6.68 -10.70 12.22
C MET A 70 5.78 -11.35 11.18
N ASP A 71 5.08 -10.53 10.39
CA ASP A 71 4.32 -11.02 9.24
C ASP A 71 5.29 -11.58 8.17
N ASN A 72 5.04 -12.78 7.68
CA ASN A 72 5.83 -13.43 6.63
C ASN A 72 5.94 -12.55 5.36
N GLY A 73 4.92 -11.77 5.07
CA GLY A 73 4.93 -10.82 3.95
C GLY A 73 5.94 -9.69 4.14
N GLN A 74 6.19 -9.26 5.39
CA GLN A 74 7.17 -8.22 5.70
C GLN A 74 8.60 -8.78 5.76
N LEU A 75 8.78 -10.03 6.17
CA LEU A 75 10.09 -10.69 6.13
C LEU A 75 10.68 -10.72 4.71
N ASN A 76 9.82 -10.91 3.71
CA ASN A 76 10.18 -10.94 2.30
C ASN A 76 10.01 -9.57 1.62
N GLY A 77 9.78 -8.51 2.39
CA GLY A 77 9.62 -7.14 1.88
C GLY A 77 10.93 -6.54 1.37
N VAL A 78 10.80 -5.41 0.68
CA VAL A 78 11.94 -4.60 0.24
C VAL A 78 12.65 -4.03 1.47
N ASP A 79 13.98 -4.03 1.43
CA ASP A 79 14.81 -3.44 2.49
C ASP A 79 14.54 -1.93 2.63
N VAL A 80 14.60 -1.42 3.87
CA VAL A 80 14.30 -0.02 4.19
C VAL A 80 15.24 0.94 3.47
N ASP A 81 16.54 0.63 3.41
CA ASP A 81 17.53 1.49 2.78
C ASP A 81 17.34 1.53 1.26
N ILE A 82 16.99 0.40 0.65
CA ILE A 82 16.63 0.33 -0.77
C ILE A 82 15.37 1.14 -1.05
N CYS A 83 14.38 1.06 -0.17
CA CYS A 83 13.16 1.84 -0.28
C CYS A 83 13.48 3.34 -0.23
N ALA A 84 14.22 3.79 0.77
CA ALA A 84 14.63 5.18 0.94
C ALA A 84 15.44 5.71 -0.26
N ALA A 85 16.37 4.91 -0.79
CA ALA A 85 17.15 5.26 -1.97
C ALA A 85 16.26 5.47 -3.21
N LYS A 86 15.27 4.58 -3.43
CA LYS A 86 14.31 4.71 -4.53
C LYS A 86 13.42 5.94 -4.41
N ILE A 87 12.97 6.28 -3.19
CA ILE A 87 12.21 7.51 -2.92
C ILE A 87 13.04 8.72 -3.27
N LYS A 88 14.27 8.81 -2.73
CA LYS A 88 15.20 9.92 -3.00
C LYS A 88 15.49 10.09 -4.50
N GLN A 89 15.68 8.97 -5.22
CA GLN A 89 15.88 9.01 -6.66
C GLN A 89 14.64 9.50 -7.41
N GLY A 90 13.45 9.07 -7.00
CA GLY A 90 12.19 9.50 -7.61
C GLY A 90 11.92 10.99 -7.43
N ILE A 91 12.14 11.50 -6.20
CA ILE A 91 12.03 12.93 -5.90
C ILE A 91 13.01 13.75 -6.75
N ARG A 92 14.28 13.32 -6.84
CA ARG A 92 15.29 14.00 -7.67
C ARG A 92 14.93 14.03 -9.16
N ARG A 93 14.10 13.10 -9.62
CA ARG A 93 13.64 13.01 -11.01
C ARG A 93 12.26 13.64 -11.22
N ASN A 94 11.73 14.35 -10.23
CA ASN A 94 10.41 14.97 -10.24
C ASN A 94 9.29 13.99 -10.68
N LYS A 95 9.36 12.74 -10.22
CA LYS A 95 8.31 11.77 -10.51
C LYS A 95 7.05 12.08 -9.71
N SER A 96 5.89 12.11 -10.38
CA SER A 96 4.60 12.30 -9.72
C SER A 96 4.20 11.07 -8.89
N GLU A 97 4.59 9.86 -9.33
CA GLU A 97 4.32 8.61 -8.62
C GLU A 97 5.56 7.71 -8.55
N ILE A 98 5.73 7.05 -7.41
CA ILE A 98 6.81 6.07 -7.18
C ILE A 98 6.21 4.80 -6.60
N TYR A 99 6.27 3.70 -7.33
CA TYR A 99 5.91 2.36 -6.85
C TYR A 99 7.16 1.63 -6.38
N ILE A 100 7.16 1.15 -5.14
CA ILE A 100 8.28 0.43 -4.53
C ILE A 100 7.78 -0.90 -3.99
N GLY A 101 8.24 -2.00 -4.55
CA GLY A 101 7.80 -3.33 -4.14
C GLY A 101 8.50 -4.40 -4.95
N GLY A 102 7.99 -5.62 -4.81
CA GLY A 102 8.39 -6.79 -5.59
C GLY A 102 7.40 -7.10 -6.72
N GLY A 103 7.04 -8.39 -6.83
CA GLY A 103 6.11 -8.86 -7.87
C GLY A 103 4.69 -8.29 -7.77
N GLU A 104 4.30 -7.78 -6.60
CA GLU A 104 2.99 -7.15 -6.40
C GLU A 104 2.77 -5.90 -7.27
N ILE A 105 3.83 -5.21 -7.68
CA ILE A 105 3.74 -4.07 -8.60
C ILE A 105 3.13 -4.49 -9.94
N LEU A 106 3.41 -5.71 -10.39
CA LEU A 106 2.83 -6.25 -11.62
C LEU A 106 1.30 -6.30 -11.56
N LEU A 107 0.73 -6.56 -10.38
CA LEU A 107 -0.72 -6.58 -10.17
C LEU A 107 -1.35 -5.21 -10.37
N ILE A 108 -0.63 -4.12 -10.08
CA ILE A 108 -1.09 -2.74 -10.30
C ILE A 108 -1.27 -2.51 -11.81
N TYR A 109 -0.26 -2.87 -12.59
CA TYR A 109 -0.31 -2.75 -14.05
C TYR A 109 -1.36 -3.70 -14.65
N LEU A 110 -1.45 -4.93 -14.15
CA LEU A 110 -2.47 -5.89 -14.58
C LEU A 110 -3.89 -5.35 -14.32
N LYS A 111 -4.14 -4.76 -13.15
CA LYS A 111 -5.42 -4.11 -12.83
C LYS A 111 -5.73 -2.95 -13.77
N ARG A 112 -4.73 -2.15 -14.13
CA ARG A 112 -4.88 -0.95 -14.96
C ARG A 112 -5.16 -1.29 -16.41
N TYR A 113 -4.41 -2.24 -16.98
CA TYR A 113 -4.48 -2.56 -18.42
C TYR A 113 -5.39 -3.75 -18.74
N PHE A 114 -5.52 -4.71 -17.81
CA PHE A 114 -6.30 -5.94 -17.99
C PHE A 114 -7.24 -6.20 -16.80
N PRO A 115 -8.24 -5.33 -16.56
CA PRO A 115 -9.08 -5.40 -15.36
C PRO A 115 -9.89 -6.70 -15.25
N SER A 116 -10.28 -7.30 -16.37
CA SER A 116 -11.02 -8.57 -16.39
C SER A 116 -10.13 -9.75 -15.95
N LEU A 117 -8.89 -9.79 -16.44
CA LEU A 117 -7.91 -10.80 -16.06
C LEU A 117 -7.50 -10.64 -14.59
N PHE A 118 -7.29 -9.41 -14.14
CA PHE A 118 -7.03 -9.12 -12.74
C PHE A 118 -8.15 -9.65 -11.83
N ARG A 119 -9.43 -9.39 -12.17
CA ARG A 119 -10.59 -9.89 -11.41
C ARG A 119 -10.66 -11.41 -11.36
N PHE A 120 -10.31 -12.07 -12.47
CA PHE A 120 -10.28 -13.53 -12.52
C PHE A 120 -9.20 -14.12 -11.60
N ILE A 121 -8.00 -13.53 -11.59
CA ILE A 121 -6.89 -13.94 -10.72
C ILE A 121 -7.22 -13.60 -9.26
N ALA A 122 -7.68 -12.40 -8.98
CA ALA A 122 -7.98 -11.92 -7.62
C ALA A 122 -9.05 -12.78 -6.89
N LYS A 123 -10.01 -13.38 -7.64
CA LYS A 123 -10.98 -14.31 -7.07
C LYS A 123 -10.37 -15.64 -6.59
N ARG A 124 -9.18 -15.98 -7.06
CA ARG A 124 -8.47 -17.23 -6.72
C ARG A 124 -7.42 -17.04 -5.62
N VAL A 125 -7.06 -15.80 -5.33
CA VAL A 125 -6.17 -15.46 -4.22
C VAL A 125 -7.03 -15.31 -2.98
N ASN A 126 -6.96 -16.27 -2.05
CA ASN A 126 -7.56 -16.13 -0.74
C ASN A 126 -6.83 -14.99 -0.01
N PRO A 127 -7.52 -13.98 0.52
CA PRO A 127 -6.92 -13.08 1.47
C PRO A 127 -6.68 -13.86 2.78
N GLU A 128 -5.43 -14.14 3.09
CA GLU A 128 -5.02 -14.57 4.44
C GLU A 128 -5.19 -13.43 5.44
#